data_8802aa5acbeb0133d48ba000589a7881
#
_entry.id   8802aa5acbeb0133d48ba000589a7881
#
_cell.length_a   1.000
_cell.length_b   1.000
_cell.length_c   1.000
_cell.angle_alpha   90.00
_cell.angle_beta   90.00
_cell.angle_gamma   90.00
#
_symmetry.space_group_name_H-M   'P 1'
#
loop_
_entity.id
_entity.type
_entity.pdbx_description
1 polymer ?
#
loop_
_entity_poly.entity_id
_entity_poly.type
_entity_poly.pdbx_seq_one_letter_code
_entity_poly.pdbx_strand_id
1 'polypeptide(L)'
;MFDRLAPLLKEGRVRIGGQSNKKDLYIAPTVLDEVPEQAACLQEEIFGPILPVISFKNIEEALARINTHETPLAYYYFGSTRKGRKIIETSLSGGACINDTLLHLGCQNLPFGGVGNSGTGNYHGYKSFLAFTHEKGVFENVKNIDPPVRYAPFKYFPILKRLL
;
A
#
# COMPACT_ATOMS: atom_id res chain seq x y z
N MET A 1 10.92 17.54 -13.67
CA MET A 1 9.99 16.43 -14.03
C MET A 1 10.28 15.90 -15.44
N PHE A 2 10.18 16.71 -16.52
CA PHE A 2 10.38 16.25 -17.91
C PHE A 2 11.73 15.51 -18.10
N ASP A 3 12.86 16.12 -17.67
CA ASP A 3 14.20 15.54 -17.85
C ASP A 3 14.41 14.21 -17.10
N ARG A 4 13.60 13.92 -16.06
CA ARG A 4 13.58 12.62 -15.37
C ARG A 4 12.80 11.58 -16.16
N LEU A 5 11.65 11.98 -16.73
CA LEU A 5 10.74 11.04 -17.39
C LEU A 5 11.12 10.72 -18.84
N ALA A 6 11.66 11.69 -19.60
CA ALA A 6 11.95 11.50 -21.00
C ALA A 6 12.92 10.33 -21.30
N PRO A 7 13.96 10.07 -20.49
CA PRO A 7 14.81 8.90 -20.67
C PRO A 7 14.07 7.57 -20.54
N LEU A 8 13.05 7.48 -19.65
CA LEU A 8 12.27 6.26 -19.40
C LEU A 8 11.53 5.76 -20.68
N LEU A 9 11.24 6.64 -21.62
CA LEU A 9 10.62 6.27 -22.91
C LEU A 9 11.51 5.31 -23.75
N LYS A 10 12.78 5.19 -23.42
CA LYS A 10 13.74 4.34 -24.14
C LYS A 10 14.01 3.01 -23.43
N GLU A 11 13.39 2.77 -22.28
CA GLU A 11 13.66 1.59 -21.45
C GLU A 11 12.88 0.34 -21.85
N GLY A 12 12.02 0.44 -22.87
CA GLY A 12 11.27 -0.66 -23.42
C GLY A 12 10.85 -0.39 -24.87
N ARG A 13 10.09 -1.29 -25.43
CA ARG A 13 9.50 -1.11 -26.76
C ARG A 13 8.21 -0.28 -26.64
N VAL A 14 8.17 0.87 -27.29
CA VAL A 14 6.97 1.72 -27.35
C VAL A 14 5.89 1.02 -28.15
N ARG A 15 4.73 0.77 -27.54
CA ARG A 15 3.52 0.23 -28.19
C ARG A 15 2.56 1.33 -28.58
N ILE A 16 2.40 2.33 -27.74
CA ILE A 16 1.49 3.47 -27.93
C ILE A 16 2.22 4.72 -27.42
N GLY A 17 2.06 5.84 -28.07
CA GLY A 17 2.64 7.12 -27.65
C GLY A 17 4.12 7.27 -28.00
N GLY A 18 4.95 7.65 -27.05
CA GLY A 18 6.39 7.81 -27.19
C GLY A 18 6.84 9.22 -27.65
N GLN A 19 5.90 10.07 -28.09
CA GLN A 19 6.22 11.43 -28.50
C GLN A 19 6.51 12.31 -27.27
N SER A 20 7.54 13.16 -27.38
CA SER A 20 7.85 14.13 -26.35
C SER A 20 8.33 15.44 -26.94
N ASN A 21 8.02 16.53 -26.26
CA ASN A 21 8.47 17.87 -26.62
C ASN A 21 8.99 18.62 -25.39
N LYS A 22 10.28 18.89 -25.34
CA LYS A 22 10.91 19.54 -24.20
C LYS A 22 10.47 21.01 -24.02
N LYS A 23 10.19 21.72 -25.12
CA LYS A 23 9.76 23.12 -25.06
C LYS A 23 8.41 23.26 -24.38
N ASP A 24 7.50 22.33 -24.65
CA ASP A 24 6.15 22.31 -24.12
C ASP A 24 6.07 21.49 -22.82
N LEU A 25 7.17 20.92 -22.34
CA LEU A 25 7.23 19.97 -21.22
C LEU A 25 6.24 18.81 -21.35
N TYR A 26 5.99 18.41 -22.59
CA TYR A 26 4.98 17.41 -22.96
C TYR A 26 5.58 16.02 -23.18
N ILE A 27 4.95 15.03 -22.63
CA ILE A 27 5.16 13.60 -22.93
C ILE A 27 3.78 13.00 -23.23
N ALA A 28 3.62 12.38 -24.38
CA ALA A 28 2.40 11.67 -24.74
C ALA A 28 2.15 10.50 -23.79
N PRO A 29 0.89 10.15 -23.46
CA PRO A 29 0.56 8.88 -22.82
C PRO A 29 1.21 7.73 -23.57
N THR A 30 2.07 6.98 -22.88
CA THR A 30 2.96 6.00 -23.49
C THR A 30 2.81 4.64 -22.81
N VAL A 31 2.66 3.59 -23.63
CA VAL A 31 2.71 2.21 -23.16
C VAL A 31 4.00 1.57 -23.65
N LEU A 32 4.76 1.02 -22.70
CA LEU A 32 6.00 0.28 -22.97
C LEU A 32 5.78 -1.21 -22.69
N ASP A 33 6.30 -2.07 -23.56
CA ASP A 33 6.48 -3.50 -23.27
C ASP A 33 7.95 -3.91 -23.47
N GLU A 34 8.24 -5.20 -23.24
CA GLU A 34 9.61 -5.73 -23.31
C GLU A 34 10.59 -4.91 -22.45
N VAL A 35 10.11 -4.43 -21.29
CA VAL A 35 10.88 -3.63 -20.36
C VAL A 35 11.82 -4.54 -19.57
N PRO A 36 13.15 -4.30 -19.58
CA PRO A 36 14.12 -5.06 -18.79
C PRO A 36 13.82 -4.95 -17.29
N GLU A 37 14.11 -5.99 -16.54
CA GLU A 37 13.84 -6.04 -15.08
C GLU A 37 14.54 -4.93 -14.29
N GLN A 38 15.72 -4.50 -14.76
CA GLN A 38 16.54 -3.46 -14.13
C GLN A 38 16.19 -2.05 -14.60
N ALA A 39 15.17 -1.89 -15.47
CA ALA A 39 14.76 -0.59 -15.97
C ALA A 39 14.32 0.33 -14.83
N ALA A 40 14.73 1.59 -14.89
CA ALA A 40 14.40 2.58 -13.83
C ALA A 40 12.90 2.78 -13.68
N CYS A 41 12.13 2.66 -14.77
CA CYS A 41 10.66 2.74 -14.72
C CYS A 41 10.00 1.59 -13.93
N LEU A 42 10.73 0.54 -13.56
CA LEU A 42 10.26 -0.54 -12.70
C LEU A 42 10.81 -0.47 -11.27
N GLN A 43 11.79 0.40 -11.01
CA GLN A 43 12.46 0.50 -9.72
C GLN A 43 11.97 1.70 -8.89
N GLU A 44 11.38 2.69 -9.52
CA GLU A 44 10.85 3.89 -8.85
C GLU A 44 9.45 4.25 -9.35
N GLU A 45 8.71 5.00 -8.55
CA GLU A 45 7.41 5.51 -8.95
C GLU A 45 7.54 6.54 -10.09
N ILE A 46 6.90 6.27 -11.22
CA ILE A 46 7.09 7.07 -12.44
C ILE A 46 6.54 8.49 -12.29
N PHE A 47 5.38 8.69 -11.65
CA PHE A 47 4.69 9.97 -11.58
C PHE A 47 4.61 10.70 -12.93
N GLY A 48 4.15 9.97 -13.95
CA GLY A 48 4.10 10.49 -15.31
C GLY A 48 3.28 9.62 -16.26
N PRO A 49 3.09 10.04 -17.50
CA PRO A 49 2.20 9.39 -18.46
C PRO A 49 2.87 8.19 -19.16
N ILE A 50 3.59 7.35 -18.40
CA ILE A 50 4.29 6.18 -18.92
C ILE A 50 3.79 4.94 -18.16
N LEU A 51 3.32 3.93 -18.90
CA LEU A 51 2.83 2.68 -18.36
C LEU A 51 3.69 1.52 -18.87
N PRO A 52 4.57 0.95 -18.05
CA PRO A 52 5.24 -0.31 -18.37
C PRO A 52 4.25 -1.47 -18.22
N VAL A 53 4.22 -2.36 -19.20
CA VAL A 53 3.39 -3.57 -19.21
C VAL A 53 4.28 -4.79 -19.26
N ILE A 54 4.07 -5.70 -18.30
CA ILE A 54 4.84 -6.93 -18.16
C ILE A 54 3.89 -8.11 -18.27
N SER A 55 4.18 -9.03 -19.16
CA SER A 55 3.44 -10.26 -19.29
C SER A 55 3.89 -11.30 -18.26
N PHE A 56 2.96 -12.13 -17.83
CA PHE A 56 3.22 -13.26 -16.94
C PHE A 56 2.47 -14.51 -17.43
N LYS A 57 2.95 -15.69 -17.08
CA LYS A 57 2.35 -16.97 -17.47
C LYS A 57 1.19 -17.38 -16.58
N ASN A 58 1.32 -17.11 -15.30
CA ASN A 58 0.32 -17.42 -14.27
C ASN A 58 0.34 -16.37 -13.17
N ILE A 59 -0.70 -16.35 -12.35
CA ILE A 59 -0.86 -15.35 -11.31
C ILE A 59 0.20 -15.45 -10.20
N GLU A 60 0.71 -16.65 -9.96
CA GLU A 60 1.73 -16.92 -8.96
C GLU A 60 3.04 -16.22 -9.33
N GLU A 61 3.41 -16.23 -10.62
CA GLU A 61 4.56 -15.48 -11.15
C GLU A 61 4.39 -13.98 -10.96
N ALA A 62 3.21 -13.44 -11.28
CA ALA A 62 2.91 -12.03 -11.08
C ALA A 62 2.99 -11.62 -9.60
N LEU A 63 2.43 -12.43 -8.69
CA LEU A 63 2.47 -12.18 -7.26
C LEU A 63 3.89 -12.28 -6.69
N ALA A 64 4.66 -13.28 -7.11
CA ALA A 64 6.06 -13.42 -6.72
C ALA A 64 6.86 -12.17 -7.11
N ARG A 65 6.67 -11.67 -8.33
CA ARG A 65 7.31 -10.45 -8.81
C ARG A 65 6.89 -9.22 -7.99
N ILE A 66 5.60 -9.01 -7.76
CA ILE A 66 5.10 -7.88 -6.96
C ILE A 66 5.71 -7.91 -5.55
N ASN A 67 5.78 -9.07 -4.93
CA ASN A 67 6.29 -9.23 -3.57
C ASN A 67 7.82 -9.06 -3.44
N THR A 68 8.56 -9.00 -4.56
CA THR A 68 10.00 -8.65 -4.54
C THR A 68 10.24 -7.14 -4.53
N HIS A 69 9.23 -6.34 -4.84
CA HIS A 69 9.30 -4.89 -4.83
C HIS A 69 8.76 -4.31 -3.51
N GLU A 70 8.94 -3.02 -3.33
CA GLU A 70 8.38 -2.29 -2.20
C GLU A 70 6.84 -2.37 -2.20
N THR A 71 6.26 -2.34 -1.00
CA THR A 71 4.81 -2.42 -0.83
C THR A 71 4.12 -1.25 -1.55
N PRO A 72 3.23 -1.51 -2.52
CA PRO A 72 2.61 -0.46 -3.31
C PRO A 72 1.55 0.30 -2.50
N LEU A 73 1.33 1.57 -2.86
CA LEU A 73 0.25 2.38 -2.30
C LEU A 73 -1.12 1.80 -2.66
N ALA A 74 -1.28 1.28 -3.87
CA ALA A 74 -2.54 0.71 -4.33
C ALA A 74 -2.33 -0.54 -5.19
N TYR A 75 -3.24 -1.50 -5.06
CA TYR A 75 -3.31 -2.72 -5.85
C TYR A 75 -4.61 -2.75 -6.67
N TYR A 76 -4.50 -2.90 -7.96
CA TYR A 76 -5.66 -2.99 -8.87
C TYR A 76 -5.72 -4.37 -9.52
N TYR A 77 -6.83 -5.07 -9.35
CA TYR A 77 -7.05 -6.37 -9.95
C TYR A 77 -8.25 -6.32 -10.89
N PHE A 78 -8.05 -6.79 -12.12
CA PHE A 78 -9.11 -6.93 -13.11
C PHE A 78 -9.35 -8.40 -13.44
N GLY A 79 -10.60 -8.86 -13.28
CA GLY A 79 -10.97 -10.24 -13.54
C GLY A 79 -12.07 -10.75 -12.60
N SER A 80 -12.03 -12.04 -12.28
CA SER A 80 -13.00 -12.64 -11.36
C SER A 80 -12.91 -12.04 -9.96
N THR A 81 -14.00 -11.50 -9.44
CA THR A 81 -14.07 -10.91 -8.08
C THR A 81 -13.62 -11.90 -6.99
N ARG A 82 -13.99 -13.18 -7.14
CA ARG A 82 -13.58 -14.22 -6.18
C ARG A 82 -12.06 -14.41 -6.14
N LYS A 83 -11.41 -14.43 -7.32
CA LYS A 83 -9.95 -14.51 -7.39
C LYS A 83 -9.30 -13.24 -6.87
N GLY A 84 -9.83 -12.07 -7.25
CA GLY A 84 -9.32 -10.78 -6.79
C GLY A 84 -9.32 -10.65 -5.27
N ARG A 85 -10.40 -11.04 -4.59
CA ARG A 85 -10.46 -11.05 -3.11
C ARG A 85 -9.33 -11.90 -2.52
N LYS A 86 -9.17 -13.14 -2.99
CA LYS A 86 -8.11 -14.02 -2.49
C LYS A 86 -6.71 -13.44 -2.70
N ILE A 87 -6.47 -12.80 -3.84
CA ILE A 87 -5.19 -12.18 -4.15
C ILE A 87 -4.92 -11.00 -3.21
N ILE A 88 -5.90 -10.11 -3.02
CA ILE A 88 -5.78 -8.93 -2.14
C ILE A 88 -5.59 -9.36 -0.67
N GLU A 89 -6.26 -10.41 -0.21
CA GLU A 89 -6.08 -10.96 1.13
C GLU A 89 -4.66 -11.52 1.39
N THR A 90 -3.98 -11.98 0.33
CA THR A 90 -2.63 -12.55 0.41
C THR A 90 -1.51 -11.60 0.02
N SER A 91 -1.85 -10.39 -0.44
CA SER A 91 -0.91 -9.35 -0.88
C SER A 91 -1.00 -8.14 0.04
N LEU A 92 0.13 -7.50 0.31
CA LEU A 92 0.16 -6.28 1.10
C LEU A 92 0.16 -5.04 0.19
N SER A 93 -0.74 -4.10 0.48
CA SER A 93 -0.80 -2.79 -0.17
C SER A 93 -1.48 -1.76 0.74
N GLY A 94 -1.32 -0.48 0.47
CA GLY A 94 -2.03 0.57 1.20
C GLY A 94 -3.54 0.52 0.98
N GLY A 95 -3.96 0.29 -0.25
CA GLY A 95 -5.36 0.11 -0.63
C GLY A 95 -5.50 -0.80 -1.85
N ALA A 96 -6.73 -1.16 -2.21
CA ALA A 96 -6.97 -2.01 -3.38
C ALA A 96 -8.33 -1.74 -4.03
N CYS A 97 -8.41 -2.00 -5.36
CA CYS A 97 -9.67 -2.10 -6.09
C CYS A 97 -9.76 -3.40 -6.87
N ILE A 98 -10.98 -3.92 -7.02
CA ILE A 98 -11.28 -5.04 -7.90
C ILE A 98 -12.16 -4.54 -9.04
N ASN A 99 -11.70 -4.72 -10.28
CA ASN A 99 -12.36 -4.29 -11.50
C ASN A 99 -12.57 -2.76 -11.59
N ASP A 100 -11.71 -2.00 -10.91
CA ASP A 100 -11.68 -0.55 -10.96
C ASP A 100 -10.29 -0.03 -10.59
N THR A 101 -10.09 1.28 -10.78
CA THR A 101 -8.90 2.02 -10.37
C THR A 101 -9.32 3.30 -9.64
N LEU A 102 -8.47 3.83 -8.80
CA LEU A 102 -8.58 5.17 -8.18
C LEU A 102 -9.84 5.45 -7.34
N LEU A 103 -10.99 4.84 -7.60
CA LEU A 103 -12.25 5.17 -6.91
C LEU A 103 -12.19 4.98 -5.39
N HIS A 104 -11.36 4.08 -4.89
CA HIS A 104 -11.15 3.92 -3.44
C HIS A 104 -10.57 5.18 -2.78
N LEU A 105 -9.85 6.02 -3.54
CA LEU A 105 -9.34 7.32 -3.08
C LEU A 105 -10.47 8.32 -2.77
N GLY A 106 -11.54 8.29 -3.58
CA GLY A 106 -12.69 9.18 -3.41
C GLY A 106 -13.70 8.69 -2.36
N CYS A 107 -13.57 7.44 -1.90
CA CYS A 107 -14.49 6.86 -0.93
C CYS A 107 -14.11 7.27 0.50
N GLN A 108 -14.81 8.28 1.04
CA GLN A 108 -14.51 8.83 2.37
C GLN A 108 -14.69 7.83 3.52
N ASN A 109 -15.41 6.74 3.32
CA ASN A 109 -15.62 5.71 4.33
C ASN A 109 -14.53 4.62 4.33
N LEU A 110 -13.65 4.63 3.32
CA LEU A 110 -12.50 3.74 3.26
C LEU A 110 -11.24 4.47 3.75
N PRO A 111 -10.40 3.80 4.55
CA PRO A 111 -9.10 4.37 4.89
C PRO A 111 -8.23 4.49 3.64
N PHE A 112 -7.53 5.59 3.50
CA PHE A 112 -6.54 5.80 2.46
C PHE A 112 -5.17 6.10 3.06
N GLY A 113 -4.15 5.37 2.65
CA GLY A 113 -2.78 5.51 3.11
C GLY A 113 -1.92 4.36 2.64
N GLY A 114 -0.61 4.50 2.80
CA GLY A 114 0.38 3.50 2.42
C GLY A 114 0.83 2.61 3.58
N VAL A 115 1.70 1.66 3.26
CA VAL A 115 2.34 0.76 4.21
C VAL A 115 3.83 0.66 3.89
N GLY A 116 4.69 0.80 4.88
CA GLY A 116 6.14 0.79 4.69
C GLY A 116 6.58 1.98 3.84
N ASN A 117 7.26 1.72 2.72
CA ASN A 117 7.79 2.77 1.86
C ASN A 117 6.70 3.55 1.10
N SER A 118 5.50 2.96 0.90
CA SER A 118 4.39 3.67 0.25
C SER A 118 3.66 4.66 1.15
N GLY A 119 3.94 4.67 2.46
CA GLY A 119 3.39 5.67 3.38
C GLY A 119 3.27 5.18 4.82
N THR A 120 2.92 6.10 5.71
CA THR A 120 2.70 5.84 7.14
C THR A 120 1.34 6.36 7.56
N GLY A 121 0.55 5.49 8.19
CA GLY A 121 -0.79 5.82 8.64
C GLY A 121 -1.81 5.91 7.51
N ASN A 122 -3.02 6.26 7.87
CA ASN A 122 -4.12 6.42 6.93
C ASN A 122 -5.12 7.49 7.40
N TYR A 123 -5.90 8.02 6.48
CA TYR A 123 -6.91 9.02 6.73
C TYR A 123 -8.20 8.71 5.96
N HIS A 124 -9.13 9.60 5.89
CA HIS A 124 -10.52 9.55 5.48
C HIS A 124 -11.47 9.11 6.59
N GLY A 125 -12.60 9.79 6.67
CA GLY A 125 -13.69 9.51 7.60
C GLY A 125 -13.22 9.36 9.04
N TYR A 126 -13.64 8.27 9.68
CA TYR A 126 -13.30 7.95 11.06
C TYR A 126 -11.78 7.78 11.30
N LYS A 127 -11.03 7.35 10.27
CA LYS A 127 -9.57 7.21 10.39
C LYS A 127 -8.88 8.57 10.53
N SER A 128 -9.39 9.62 9.88
CA SER A 128 -8.90 10.98 10.09
C SER A 128 -9.14 11.43 11.54
N PHE A 129 -10.31 11.14 12.11
CA PHE A 129 -10.57 11.43 13.51
C PHE A 129 -9.56 10.73 14.42
N LEU A 130 -9.34 9.42 14.24
CA LEU A 130 -8.36 8.66 15.03
C LEU A 130 -6.94 9.19 14.88
N ALA A 131 -6.53 9.62 13.67
CA ALA A 131 -5.19 10.13 13.41
C ALA A 131 -4.87 11.43 14.20
N PHE A 132 -5.90 12.22 14.53
CA PHE A 132 -5.77 13.48 15.29
C PHE A 132 -6.22 13.37 16.75
N THR A 133 -6.51 12.16 17.25
CA THR A 133 -6.94 11.92 18.61
C THR A 133 -5.95 11.01 19.34
N HIS A 134 -5.97 11.10 20.65
CA HIS A 134 -5.22 10.21 21.53
C HIS A 134 -6.19 9.36 22.34
N GLU A 135 -6.10 8.04 22.20
CA GLU A 135 -6.85 7.11 23.05
C GLU A 135 -6.20 7.04 24.44
N LYS A 136 -6.95 7.45 25.44
CA LYS A 136 -6.52 7.42 26.84
C LYS A 136 -7.18 6.27 27.57
N GLY A 137 -6.39 5.29 27.97
CA GLY A 137 -6.86 4.24 28.89
C GLY A 137 -7.06 4.79 30.28
N VAL A 138 -8.27 4.61 30.85
CA VAL A 138 -8.59 4.97 32.23
C VAL A 138 -9.06 3.73 32.95
N PHE A 139 -8.37 3.36 34.01
CA PHE A 139 -8.77 2.29 34.92
C PHE A 139 -9.25 2.89 36.23
N GLU A 140 -10.51 2.68 36.55
CA GLU A 140 -11.08 3.09 37.82
C GLU A 140 -11.20 1.87 38.74
N ASN A 141 -10.49 1.88 39.87
CA ASN A 141 -10.59 0.83 40.86
C ASN A 141 -11.84 1.00 41.74
N VAL A 142 -12.46 -0.10 42.11
CA VAL A 142 -13.57 -0.10 43.08
C VAL A 142 -13.01 0.29 44.45
N LYS A 143 -13.63 1.29 45.08
CA LYS A 143 -13.21 1.75 46.41
C LYS A 143 -13.21 0.60 47.42
N ASN A 144 -12.20 0.56 48.26
CA ASN A 144 -12.01 -0.43 49.31
C ASN A 144 -11.63 -1.86 48.85
N ILE A 145 -11.32 -2.07 47.58
CA ILE A 145 -10.76 -3.34 47.09
C ILE A 145 -9.29 -3.11 46.70
N ASP A 146 -8.41 -3.56 47.59
CA ASP A 146 -6.97 -3.48 47.34
C ASP A 146 -6.32 -4.83 47.66
N PRO A 147 -6.25 -5.71 46.65
CA PRO A 147 -5.80 -7.08 46.85
C PRO A 147 -4.30 -7.14 47.16
N PRO A 148 -3.90 -7.92 48.16
CA PRO A 148 -2.50 -8.05 48.58
C PRO A 148 -1.53 -8.52 47.47
N VAL A 149 -2.06 -9.12 46.41
CA VAL A 149 -1.27 -9.58 45.25
C VAL A 149 -0.53 -8.45 44.53
N ARG A 150 -0.95 -7.19 44.76
CA ARG A 150 -0.34 -5.98 44.15
C ARG A 150 0.96 -5.53 44.84
N TYR A 151 1.28 -6.06 46.02
CA TYR A 151 2.37 -5.56 46.88
C TYR A 151 3.47 -6.59 47.07
N ALA A 152 4.69 -6.09 47.28
CA ALA A 152 5.82 -6.91 47.71
C ALA A 152 5.50 -7.61 49.06
N PRO A 153 6.01 -8.81 49.23
CA PRO A 153 6.97 -9.59 48.48
C PRO A 153 6.39 -10.44 47.34
N PHE A 154 5.24 -10.09 46.78
CA PHE A 154 4.60 -10.74 45.61
C PHE A 154 4.36 -12.26 45.79
N LYS A 155 4.03 -12.72 46.95
CA LYS A 155 3.76 -14.14 47.29
C LYS A 155 2.69 -14.77 46.39
N TYR A 156 1.78 -13.97 45.84
CA TYR A 156 0.64 -14.41 45.03
C TYR A 156 0.89 -14.23 43.54
N PHE A 157 2.12 -13.88 43.11
CA PHE A 157 2.47 -13.72 41.69
C PHE A 157 2.12 -14.92 40.79
N PRO A 158 2.27 -16.20 41.27
CA PRO A 158 1.85 -17.35 40.47
C PRO A 158 0.37 -17.37 40.13
N ILE A 159 -0.48 -16.80 40.99
CA ILE A 159 -1.93 -16.69 40.76
C ILE A 159 -2.19 -15.59 39.71
N LEU A 160 -1.54 -14.44 39.85
CA LEU A 160 -1.66 -13.33 38.90
C LEU A 160 -1.27 -13.74 37.47
N LYS A 161 -0.19 -14.51 37.32
CA LYS A 161 0.30 -15.02 36.05
C LYS A 161 -0.68 -15.94 35.32
N ARG A 162 -1.65 -16.53 36.03
CA ARG A 162 -2.70 -17.37 35.40
C ARG A 162 -3.92 -16.55 34.95
N LEU A 163 -4.04 -15.30 35.41
CA LEU A 163 -5.16 -14.41 35.10
C LEU A 163 -4.81 -13.40 33.99
N LEU A 164 -3.53 -13.22 33.68
CA LEU A 164 -2.99 -12.46 32.56
C LEU A 164 -2.69 -13.38 31.37
#